data_8d7bb0d79ff5eeb32ecb7f6bebc9e982
#
_entry.id   8d7bb0d79ff5eeb32ecb7f6bebc9e982
#
_cell.length_a   1.000
_cell.length_b   1.000
_cell.length_c   1.000
_cell.angle_alpha   90.00
_cell.angle_beta   90.00
_cell.angle_gamma   90.00
#
_symmetry.space_group_name_H-M   'P 1'
#
loop_
_entity.id
_entity.type
_entity.pdbx_description
1 polymer ?
#
loop_
_entity_poly.entity_id
_entity_poly.type
_entity_poly.pdbx_seq_one_letter_code
_entity_poly.pdbx_strand_id
1 'polypeptide(L)'
;MKNFIIFLLFSLTVISCEKKQERVKIIKNITDVDEMFQLKNYKTQVRIKVNDSIDRVTAHLDNLTLTGNFSTKMDSKTGIWTVTNSTNSKIIQIDYLVFSKNDIFKNQVIFKEHNKIDSSVSKFYVLKDKNLNKLILYFFSPKMKDMLSNNTKVAYRIYRGSKKIKTDSIVYKNIKNGKYFAYIKYDFKKGDKIKGYFSDFALLKNPKSKDSLLVGDNTIYFREKIE
;
A
#
# COMPACT_ATOMS: atom_id res chain seq x y z
N MET A 1 10.20 -68.64 23.74
CA MET A 1 10.67 -67.25 23.89
C MET A 1 11.30 -66.63 22.62
N LYS A 2 11.22 -67.26 21.46
CA LYS A 2 11.81 -66.69 20.20
C LYS A 2 10.79 -65.91 19.35
N ASN A 3 9.51 -66.04 19.58
CA ASN A 3 8.50 -65.39 18.74
C ASN A 3 7.98 -64.01 19.27
N PHE A 4 8.48 -63.57 20.42
CA PHE A 4 8.07 -62.31 21.01
C PHE A 4 8.94 -61.13 20.56
N ILE A 5 10.15 -61.39 20.09
CA ILE A 5 11.12 -60.37 19.68
C ILE A 5 10.83 -59.86 18.26
N ILE A 6 10.21 -60.67 17.42
CA ILE A 6 9.92 -60.30 16.01
C ILE A 6 8.73 -59.31 15.95
N PHE A 7 7.80 -59.33 16.91
CA PHE A 7 6.67 -58.42 16.94
C PHE A 7 7.02 -57.02 17.44
N LEU A 8 8.12 -56.90 18.22
CA LEU A 8 8.57 -55.60 18.74
C LEU A 8 9.39 -54.79 17.71
N LEU A 9 9.95 -55.46 16.73
CA LEU A 9 10.75 -54.80 15.65
C LEU A 9 9.88 -54.25 14.52
N PHE A 10 8.64 -54.71 14.40
CA PHE A 10 7.71 -54.23 13.36
C PHE A 10 6.88 -53.02 13.80
N SER A 11 6.86 -52.69 15.08
CA SER A 11 6.13 -51.53 15.63
C SER A 11 6.97 -50.24 15.62
N LEU A 12 8.28 -50.30 15.28
CA LEU A 12 9.16 -49.14 15.29
C LEU A 12 9.37 -48.47 13.91
N THR A 13 8.78 -48.99 12.85
CA THR A 13 8.94 -48.45 11.50
C THR A 13 7.77 -47.67 10.99
N VAL A 14 6.77 -47.34 11.82
CA VAL A 14 5.61 -46.51 11.45
C VAL A 14 5.67 -45.12 12.08
N ILE A 15 6.80 -44.71 12.66
CA ILE A 15 7.08 -43.29 12.88
C ILE A 15 7.65 -42.72 11.58
N SER A 16 6.87 -42.88 10.52
CA SER A 16 7.04 -42.21 9.27
C SER A 16 6.69 -40.74 9.45
N CYS A 17 7.68 -39.92 9.28
CA CYS A 17 7.60 -38.56 8.78
C CYS A 17 6.19 -38.12 8.37
N GLU A 18 5.38 -37.67 9.29
CA GLU A 18 4.41 -36.63 8.96
C GLU A 18 5.19 -35.38 8.59
N LYS A 19 5.64 -35.30 7.33
CA LYS A 19 5.85 -34.02 6.69
C LYS A 19 4.56 -33.25 6.98
N LYS A 20 4.63 -32.27 7.88
CA LYS A 20 3.66 -31.18 7.96
C LYS A 20 3.51 -30.66 6.56
N GLN A 21 2.58 -31.21 5.80
CA GLN A 21 1.98 -30.49 4.70
C GLN A 21 1.37 -29.27 5.38
N GLU A 22 2.09 -28.13 5.34
CA GLU A 22 1.46 -26.85 5.50
C GLU A 22 0.29 -26.87 4.52
N ARG A 23 -0.89 -27.08 5.04
CA ARG A 23 -2.12 -26.95 4.27
C ARG A 23 -2.08 -25.55 3.75
N VAL A 24 -1.68 -25.39 2.47
CA VAL A 24 -1.92 -24.18 1.72
C VAL A 24 -3.42 -23.96 1.89
N LYS A 25 -3.76 -23.02 2.75
CA LYS A 25 -5.14 -22.61 2.97
C LYS A 25 -5.58 -22.12 1.62
N ILE A 26 -6.34 -22.95 0.88
CA ILE A 26 -6.90 -22.55 -0.41
C ILE A 26 -7.85 -21.43 -0.05
N ILE A 27 -7.37 -20.20 -0.25
CA ILE A 27 -8.13 -18.98 0.02
C ILE A 27 -9.16 -18.89 -1.10
N LYS A 28 -10.32 -19.54 -0.90
CA LYS A 28 -11.43 -19.54 -1.85
C LYS A 28 -12.02 -18.15 -2.08
N ASN A 29 -11.85 -17.22 -1.12
CA ASN A 29 -12.28 -15.84 -1.22
C ASN A 29 -11.26 -14.94 -0.51
N ILE A 30 -10.33 -14.35 -1.23
CA ILE A 30 -9.49 -13.28 -0.68
C ILE A 30 -10.38 -12.03 -0.62
N THR A 31 -10.91 -11.73 0.55
CA THR A 31 -11.68 -10.50 0.82
C THR A 31 -10.81 -9.41 1.44
N ASP A 32 -9.66 -9.78 2.00
CA ASP A 32 -8.72 -8.85 2.63
C ASP A 32 -7.69 -8.37 1.60
N VAL A 33 -7.64 -7.05 1.40
CA VAL A 33 -6.69 -6.40 0.49
C VAL A 33 -5.25 -6.73 0.85
N ASP A 34 -4.92 -6.83 2.13
CA ASP A 34 -3.57 -7.12 2.56
C ASP A 34 -3.13 -8.54 2.21
N GLU A 35 -4.04 -9.50 2.29
CA GLU A 35 -3.79 -10.88 1.86
C GLU A 35 -3.58 -10.98 0.36
N MET A 36 -4.31 -10.20 -0.45
CA MET A 36 -4.14 -10.16 -1.91
C MET A 36 -2.74 -9.71 -2.33
N PHE A 37 -2.06 -8.94 -1.52
CA PHE A 37 -0.71 -8.47 -1.82
C PHE A 37 0.40 -9.34 -1.20
N GLN A 38 0.09 -10.45 -0.53
CA GLN A 38 1.11 -11.37 0.02
C GLN A 38 1.55 -12.39 -1.04
N LEU A 39 2.80 -12.31 -1.47
CA LEU A 39 3.37 -13.24 -2.46
C LEU A 39 3.22 -14.72 -2.08
N LYS A 40 3.32 -15.05 -0.79
CA LYS A 40 3.17 -16.43 -0.29
C LYS A 40 1.81 -17.07 -0.61
N ASN A 41 0.78 -16.25 -0.91
CA ASN A 41 -0.56 -16.72 -1.24
C ASN A 41 -0.70 -17.15 -2.71
N TYR A 42 0.31 -16.88 -3.54
CA TYR A 42 0.29 -17.18 -4.98
C TYR A 42 1.00 -18.49 -5.31
N LYS A 43 0.38 -19.31 -6.17
CA LYS A 43 0.90 -20.64 -6.56
C LYS A 43 2.11 -20.54 -7.47
N THR A 44 2.09 -19.60 -8.41
CA THR A 44 3.14 -19.42 -9.40
C THR A 44 3.73 -18.04 -9.27
N GLN A 45 5.06 -17.95 -9.23
CA GLN A 45 5.77 -16.69 -9.16
C GLN A 45 6.91 -16.68 -10.19
N VAL A 46 6.98 -15.61 -10.97
CA VAL A 46 8.07 -15.35 -11.91
C VAL A 46 8.76 -14.06 -11.48
N ARG A 47 10.10 -14.08 -11.41
CA ARG A 47 10.93 -12.90 -11.11
C ARG A 47 11.86 -12.65 -12.27
N ILE A 48 11.87 -11.42 -12.78
CA ILE A 48 12.73 -10.96 -13.86
C ILE A 48 13.58 -9.83 -13.33
N LYS A 49 14.90 -9.99 -13.37
CA LYS A 49 15.85 -8.95 -12.96
C LYS A 49 15.71 -7.73 -13.87
N VAL A 50 15.39 -6.57 -13.27
CA VAL A 50 15.33 -5.28 -13.97
C VAL A 50 16.68 -4.58 -13.88
N ASN A 51 17.32 -4.62 -12.71
CA ASN A 51 18.67 -4.15 -12.43
C ASN A 51 19.19 -4.83 -11.15
N ASP A 52 20.39 -4.44 -10.67
CA ASP A 52 21.02 -5.08 -9.51
C ASP A 52 20.27 -4.95 -8.18
N SER A 53 19.29 -4.08 -8.12
CA SER A 53 18.52 -3.80 -6.89
C SER A 53 17.03 -4.06 -7.03
N ILE A 54 16.52 -4.34 -8.24
CA ILE A 54 15.09 -4.44 -8.52
C ILE A 54 14.79 -5.65 -9.39
N ASP A 55 13.88 -6.48 -8.95
CA ASP A 55 13.22 -7.52 -9.72
C ASP A 55 11.78 -7.11 -10.04
N ARG A 56 11.33 -7.37 -11.27
CA ARG A 56 9.91 -7.40 -11.61
C ARG A 56 9.33 -8.74 -11.20
N VAL A 57 8.26 -8.71 -10.42
CA VAL A 57 7.57 -9.93 -9.96
C VAL A 57 6.20 -10.00 -10.62
N THR A 58 5.85 -11.18 -11.12
CA THR A 58 4.50 -11.55 -11.56
C THR A 58 4.12 -12.84 -10.85
N ALA A 59 2.96 -12.87 -10.21
CA ALA A 59 2.48 -14.01 -9.46
C ALA A 59 1.02 -14.30 -9.78
N HIS A 60 0.63 -15.57 -9.85
CA HIS A 60 -0.71 -16.00 -10.26
C HIS A 60 -1.35 -16.90 -9.20
N LEU A 61 -2.62 -16.65 -8.94
CA LEU A 61 -3.51 -17.49 -8.15
C LEU A 61 -4.91 -17.48 -8.78
N ASP A 62 -5.29 -18.59 -9.40
CA ASP A 62 -6.58 -18.74 -10.10
C ASP A 62 -6.82 -17.57 -11.11
N ASN A 63 -7.81 -16.73 -10.86
CA ASN A 63 -8.14 -15.56 -11.67
C ASN A 63 -7.43 -14.27 -11.23
N LEU A 64 -6.56 -14.33 -10.21
CA LEU A 64 -5.81 -13.19 -9.70
C LEU A 64 -4.39 -13.17 -10.28
N THR A 65 -3.98 -12.00 -10.71
CA THR A 65 -2.58 -11.73 -11.09
C THR A 65 -2.05 -10.56 -10.26
N LEU A 66 -0.95 -10.80 -9.56
CA LEU A 66 -0.21 -9.79 -8.79
C LEU A 66 1.06 -9.42 -9.53
N THR A 67 1.28 -8.14 -9.78
CA THR A 67 2.50 -7.64 -10.43
C THR A 67 3.08 -6.46 -9.69
N GLY A 68 4.40 -6.32 -9.68
CA GLY A 68 5.07 -5.16 -9.09
C GLY A 68 6.59 -5.29 -9.10
N ASN A 69 7.27 -4.33 -8.49
CA ASN A 69 8.71 -4.32 -8.35
C ASN A 69 9.10 -4.71 -6.91
N PHE A 70 10.09 -5.60 -6.80
CA PHE A 70 10.66 -6.05 -5.54
C PHE A 70 12.09 -5.55 -5.41
N SER A 71 12.40 -4.85 -4.33
CA SER A 71 13.75 -4.41 -4.04
C SER A 71 14.53 -5.55 -3.38
N THR A 72 15.54 -6.08 -4.07
CA THR A 72 16.43 -7.12 -3.53
C THR A 72 17.29 -6.58 -2.40
N LYS A 73 17.69 -5.30 -2.47
CA LYS A 73 18.47 -4.62 -1.43
C LYS A 73 17.69 -4.42 -0.13
N MET A 74 16.41 -4.07 -0.23
CA MET A 74 15.55 -3.80 0.93
C MET A 74 14.71 -5.01 1.34
N ASP A 75 14.77 -6.10 0.54
CA ASP A 75 13.96 -7.32 0.71
C ASP A 75 12.47 -7.01 0.85
N SER A 76 11.95 -6.14 -0.03
CA SER A 76 10.61 -5.60 0.11
C SER A 76 9.99 -5.15 -1.21
N LYS A 77 8.65 -5.05 -1.19
CA LYS A 77 7.89 -4.42 -2.28
C LYS A 77 8.22 -2.94 -2.37
N THR A 78 8.33 -2.40 -3.60
CA THR A 78 8.59 -0.98 -3.85
C THR A 78 7.80 -0.49 -5.05
N GLY A 79 7.40 0.81 -5.02
CA GLY A 79 6.60 1.41 -6.08
C GLY A 79 5.22 0.78 -6.21
N ILE A 80 4.64 0.87 -7.40
CA ILE A 80 3.27 0.42 -7.64
C ILE A 80 3.21 -1.10 -7.80
N TRP A 81 2.39 -1.72 -6.98
CA TRP A 81 1.96 -3.11 -7.08
C TRP A 81 0.50 -3.17 -7.47
N THR A 82 0.14 -4.10 -8.35
CA THR A 82 -1.19 -4.21 -8.92
C THR A 82 -1.70 -5.64 -8.79
N VAL A 83 -2.90 -5.80 -8.23
CA VAL A 83 -3.69 -7.03 -8.33
C VAL A 83 -4.78 -6.80 -9.36
N THR A 84 -4.86 -7.69 -10.35
CA THR A 84 -5.96 -7.74 -11.31
C THR A 84 -6.76 -9.01 -11.12
N ASN A 85 -8.09 -8.89 -11.18
CA ASN A 85 -8.99 -10.02 -11.22
C ASN A 85 -9.61 -10.09 -12.61
N SER A 86 -9.28 -11.15 -13.36
CA SER A 86 -9.74 -11.31 -14.76
C SER A 86 -11.25 -11.57 -14.89
N THR A 87 -11.89 -12.09 -13.82
CA THR A 87 -13.31 -12.45 -13.85
C THR A 87 -14.25 -11.24 -13.76
N ASN A 88 -13.87 -10.23 -12.95
CA ASN A 88 -14.77 -9.11 -12.65
C ASN A 88 -14.18 -7.73 -12.97
N SER A 89 -13.09 -7.69 -13.74
CA SER A 89 -12.40 -6.44 -14.13
C SER A 89 -12.02 -5.51 -12.96
N LYS A 90 -11.89 -6.09 -11.77
CA LYS A 90 -11.42 -5.34 -10.59
C LYS A 90 -9.91 -5.24 -10.58
N ILE A 91 -9.42 -4.05 -10.27
CA ILE A 91 -7.98 -3.75 -10.16
C ILE A 91 -7.76 -3.04 -8.83
N ILE A 92 -6.80 -3.53 -8.05
CA ILE A 92 -6.34 -2.85 -6.85
C ILE A 92 -4.87 -2.50 -7.05
N GLN A 93 -4.50 -1.25 -6.79
CA GLN A 93 -3.13 -0.78 -6.86
C GLN A 93 -2.69 -0.24 -5.52
N ILE A 94 -1.49 -0.62 -5.08
CA ILE A 94 -0.84 -0.06 -3.88
C ILE A 94 0.52 0.49 -4.29
N ASP A 95 0.78 1.75 -3.96
CA ASP A 95 2.11 2.36 -4.06
C ASP A 95 2.85 2.19 -2.74
N TYR A 96 3.95 1.43 -2.76
CA TYR A 96 4.79 1.17 -1.60
C TYR A 96 5.98 2.11 -1.57
N LEU A 97 6.08 2.93 -0.51
CA LEU A 97 7.28 3.68 -0.17
C LEU A 97 8.11 2.90 0.85
N VAL A 98 9.38 2.70 0.55
CA VAL A 98 10.32 1.99 1.42
C VAL A 98 11.25 3.02 2.05
N PHE A 99 11.13 3.24 3.35
CA PHE A 99 12.00 4.14 4.11
C PHE A 99 13.21 3.38 4.67
N SER A 100 13.00 2.12 5.08
CA SER A 100 14.03 1.19 5.52
C SER A 100 13.55 -0.26 5.30
N LYS A 101 14.40 -1.25 5.58
CA LYS A 101 14.05 -2.68 5.45
C LYS A 101 12.78 -3.06 6.24
N ASN A 102 12.56 -2.44 7.39
CA ASN A 102 11.44 -2.74 8.29
C ASN A 102 10.36 -1.64 8.29
N ASP A 103 10.52 -0.61 7.46
CA ASP A 103 9.60 0.53 7.40
C ASP A 103 9.10 0.71 5.97
N ILE A 104 7.99 0.04 5.68
CA ILE A 104 7.33 0.03 4.38
C ILE A 104 5.95 0.65 4.55
N PHE A 105 5.69 1.71 3.81
CA PHE A 105 4.47 2.48 3.89
C PHE A 105 3.59 2.30 2.64
N LYS A 106 2.30 2.01 2.84
CA LYS A 106 1.29 1.98 1.76
C LYS A 106 0.83 3.41 1.47
N ASN A 107 1.49 4.04 0.54
CA ASN A 107 1.30 5.46 0.23
C ASN A 107 -0.05 5.74 -0.40
N GLN A 108 -0.33 5.08 -1.52
CA GLN A 108 -1.60 5.18 -2.22
C GLN A 108 -2.24 3.80 -2.32
N VAL A 109 -3.57 3.75 -2.20
CA VAL A 109 -4.37 2.55 -2.40
C VAL A 109 -5.51 2.91 -3.32
N ILE A 110 -5.54 2.36 -4.52
CA ILE A 110 -6.50 2.72 -5.57
C ILE A 110 -7.31 1.48 -5.94
N PHE A 111 -8.61 1.58 -5.80
CA PHE A 111 -9.58 0.58 -6.25
C PHE A 111 -10.18 1.03 -7.57
N LYS A 112 -10.18 0.14 -8.57
CA LYS A 112 -10.81 0.37 -9.87
C LYS A 112 -11.75 -0.77 -10.21
N GLU A 113 -12.86 -0.43 -10.82
CA GLU A 113 -13.78 -1.37 -11.44
C GLU A 113 -14.11 -0.85 -12.83
N HIS A 114 -13.98 -1.71 -13.86
CA HIS A 114 -14.14 -1.31 -15.28
C HIS A 114 -13.33 -0.06 -15.64
N ASN A 115 -12.07 0.00 -15.18
CA ASN A 115 -11.13 1.13 -15.34
C ASN A 115 -11.55 2.45 -14.69
N LYS A 116 -12.65 2.51 -13.94
CA LYS A 116 -13.05 3.70 -13.16
C LYS A 116 -12.56 3.60 -11.73
N ILE A 117 -11.97 4.69 -11.22
CA ILE A 117 -11.51 4.75 -9.82
C ILE A 117 -12.73 4.94 -8.92
N ASP A 118 -12.85 4.06 -7.92
CA ASP A 118 -13.76 4.28 -6.80
C ASP A 118 -13.07 5.17 -5.75
N SER A 119 -13.35 6.46 -5.81
CA SER A 119 -12.78 7.45 -4.90
C SER A 119 -13.35 7.39 -3.48
N SER A 120 -14.44 6.65 -3.26
CA SER A 120 -15.06 6.53 -1.91
C SER A 120 -14.26 5.64 -0.97
N VAL A 121 -13.50 4.69 -1.53
CA VAL A 121 -12.65 3.74 -0.81
C VAL A 121 -11.16 3.87 -1.13
N SER A 122 -10.80 4.67 -2.13
CA SER A 122 -9.42 4.86 -2.56
C SER A 122 -8.72 5.99 -1.82
N LYS A 123 -7.46 5.77 -1.46
CA LYS A 123 -6.55 6.77 -0.88
C LYS A 123 -5.48 7.12 -1.93
N PHE A 124 -5.54 8.31 -2.54
CA PHE A 124 -4.60 8.72 -3.59
C PHE A 124 -4.58 10.23 -3.83
N TYR A 125 -3.62 10.71 -4.60
CA TYR A 125 -3.64 12.09 -5.10
C TYR A 125 -3.59 12.14 -6.63
N VAL A 126 -4.06 13.27 -7.17
CA VAL A 126 -4.00 13.60 -8.59
C VAL A 126 -3.34 14.95 -8.76
N LEU A 127 -2.29 15.00 -9.57
CA LEU A 127 -1.73 16.23 -10.07
C LEU A 127 -2.66 16.80 -11.15
N LYS A 128 -3.30 17.94 -10.86
CA LYS A 128 -4.27 18.56 -11.77
C LYS A 128 -3.62 19.59 -12.70
N ASP A 129 -2.69 20.38 -12.16
CA ASP A 129 -1.96 21.42 -12.91
C ASP A 129 -0.59 21.64 -12.28
N LYS A 130 0.40 21.85 -13.12
CA LYS A 130 1.78 22.08 -12.71
C LYS A 130 2.46 23.00 -13.71
N ASN A 131 2.83 24.20 -13.25
CA ASN A 131 3.60 25.16 -14.05
C ASN A 131 4.49 26.03 -13.14
N LEU A 132 5.17 27.02 -13.73
CA LEU A 132 6.11 27.87 -12.99
C LEU A 132 5.45 28.76 -11.93
N ASN A 133 4.13 28.98 -11.96
CA ASN A 133 3.43 29.88 -11.02
C ASN A 133 2.60 29.13 -9.98
N LYS A 134 2.26 27.86 -10.23
CA LYS A 134 1.38 27.11 -9.36
C LYS A 134 1.55 25.60 -9.47
N LEU A 135 1.14 24.92 -8.40
CA LEU A 135 0.91 23.49 -8.36
C LEU A 135 -0.47 23.23 -7.78
N ILE A 136 -1.27 22.42 -8.46
CA ILE A 136 -2.61 22.07 -8.05
C ILE A 136 -2.70 20.56 -7.85
N LEU A 137 -3.03 20.15 -6.62
CA LEU A 137 -3.19 18.74 -6.23
C LEU A 137 -4.59 18.51 -5.68
N TYR A 138 -5.19 17.40 -6.05
CA TYR A 138 -6.36 16.83 -5.39
C TYR A 138 -5.95 15.61 -4.59
N PHE A 139 -6.36 15.55 -3.33
CA PHE A 139 -6.19 14.37 -2.48
C PHE A 139 -7.56 13.74 -2.24
N PHE A 140 -7.60 12.43 -2.31
CA PHE A 140 -8.78 11.63 -2.03
C PHE A 140 -8.45 10.75 -0.82
N SER A 141 -9.28 10.87 0.22
CA SER A 141 -9.14 10.14 1.47
C SER A 141 -10.47 9.48 1.80
N PRO A 142 -10.53 8.14 1.93
CA PRO A 142 -11.76 7.47 2.30
C PRO A 142 -12.27 7.99 3.64
N LYS A 143 -13.58 8.16 3.75
CA LYS A 143 -14.19 8.56 5.01
C LYS A 143 -13.99 7.48 6.06
N MET A 144 -13.42 7.87 7.20
CA MET A 144 -13.25 6.97 8.34
C MET A 144 -14.58 6.79 9.06
N LYS A 145 -14.93 5.53 9.36
CA LYS A 145 -16.14 5.19 10.10
C LYS A 145 -15.99 5.64 11.55
N ASP A 146 -17.11 6.03 12.18
CA ASP A 146 -17.19 6.42 13.60
C ASP A 146 -16.24 7.58 14.00
N MET A 147 -15.98 8.48 13.05
CA MET A 147 -15.14 9.66 13.26
C MET A 147 -15.80 10.68 14.19
N LEU A 148 -15.08 11.05 15.24
CA LEU A 148 -15.47 12.10 16.22
C LEU A 148 -14.91 13.45 15.80
N SER A 149 -13.66 13.50 15.40
CA SER A 149 -12.98 14.70 14.93
C SER A 149 -11.89 14.36 13.94
N ASN A 150 -11.53 15.30 13.10
CA ASN A 150 -10.39 15.19 12.21
C ASN A 150 -9.56 16.46 12.18
N ASN A 151 -8.27 16.26 11.86
CA ASN A 151 -7.33 17.32 11.55
C ASN A 151 -6.68 16.99 10.22
N THR A 152 -7.00 17.78 9.19
CA THR A 152 -6.53 17.51 7.85
C THR A 152 -5.62 18.62 7.37
N LYS A 153 -4.44 18.25 6.86
CA LYS A 153 -3.45 19.21 6.37
C LYS A 153 -2.65 18.68 5.20
N VAL A 154 -2.14 19.60 4.39
CA VAL A 154 -1.05 19.37 3.45
C VAL A 154 0.17 20.13 3.93
N ALA A 155 1.28 19.46 4.20
CA ALA A 155 2.54 20.10 4.51
C ALA A 155 3.54 19.81 3.39
N TYR A 156 4.33 20.82 2.99
CA TYR A 156 5.23 20.68 1.87
C TYR A 156 6.52 21.48 2.02
N ARG A 157 7.51 21.07 1.24
CA ARG A 157 8.81 21.76 1.10
C ARG A 157 9.14 21.89 -0.38
N ILE A 158 9.68 23.05 -0.74
CA ILE A 158 10.15 23.34 -2.09
C ILE A 158 11.68 23.33 -2.06
N TYR A 159 12.29 22.68 -3.06
CA TYR A 159 13.73 22.55 -3.21
C TYR A 159 14.17 23.05 -4.58
N ARG A 160 15.27 23.80 -4.62
CA ARG A 160 16.00 24.16 -5.83
C ARG A 160 17.35 23.46 -5.78
N GLY A 161 17.57 22.50 -6.68
CA GLY A 161 18.68 21.56 -6.53
C GLY A 161 18.55 20.76 -5.23
N SER A 162 19.57 20.84 -4.36
CA SER A 162 19.57 20.23 -3.00
C SER A 162 19.09 21.21 -1.91
N LYS A 163 19.04 22.51 -2.19
CA LYS A 163 18.69 23.53 -1.20
C LYS A 163 17.19 23.59 -0.97
N LYS A 164 16.76 23.48 0.30
CA LYS A 164 15.39 23.77 0.71
C LYS A 164 15.15 25.28 0.71
N ILE A 165 14.17 25.75 -0.05
CA ILE A 165 13.87 27.18 -0.23
C ILE A 165 12.57 27.63 0.43
N LYS A 166 11.62 26.72 0.63
CA LYS A 166 10.36 27.02 1.34
C LYS A 166 9.85 25.80 2.12
N THR A 167 9.24 26.06 3.25
CA THR A 167 8.41 25.10 3.99
C THR A 167 7.10 25.78 4.31
N ASP A 168 5.96 25.11 4.08
CA ASP A 168 4.64 25.68 4.32
C ASP A 168 3.59 24.58 4.53
N SER A 169 2.37 24.97 4.96
CA SER A 169 1.26 24.03 5.13
C SER A 169 -0.08 24.69 4.86
N ILE A 170 -1.05 23.87 4.45
CA ILE A 170 -2.45 24.21 4.25
C ILE A 170 -3.26 23.36 5.21
N VAL A 171 -4.06 24.00 6.08
CA VAL A 171 -4.95 23.31 7.03
C VAL A 171 -6.38 23.40 6.52
N TYR A 172 -7.09 22.28 6.54
CA TYR A 172 -8.48 22.18 6.12
C TYR A 172 -9.39 22.08 7.34
N LYS A 173 -10.48 22.81 7.31
CA LYS A 173 -11.53 22.75 8.35
C LYS A 173 -12.83 22.22 7.72
N ASN A 174 -13.45 21.24 8.38
CA ASN A 174 -14.81 20.77 8.11
C ASN A 174 -15.11 20.33 6.67
N ILE A 175 -14.23 19.56 6.01
CA ILE A 175 -14.50 19.03 4.68
C ILE A 175 -15.25 17.69 4.80
N LYS A 176 -16.47 17.65 4.22
CA LYS A 176 -17.40 16.50 4.35
C LYS A 176 -17.16 15.35 3.37
N ASN A 177 -16.44 15.54 2.28
CA ASN A 177 -16.52 14.63 1.12
C ASN A 177 -15.28 13.79 0.83
N GLY A 178 -14.28 13.76 1.72
CA GLY A 178 -13.05 12.96 1.49
C GLY A 178 -12.22 13.41 0.28
N LYS A 179 -12.53 14.57 -0.32
CA LYS A 179 -11.79 15.17 -1.42
C LYS A 179 -11.27 16.54 -0.99
N TYR A 180 -9.95 16.71 -1.10
CA TYR A 180 -9.24 17.90 -0.66
C TYR A 180 -8.47 18.51 -1.81
N PHE A 181 -8.37 19.84 -1.81
CA PHE A 181 -7.74 20.58 -2.89
C PHE A 181 -6.60 21.42 -2.33
N ALA A 182 -5.37 21.21 -2.82
CA ALA A 182 -4.22 22.04 -2.48
C ALA A 182 -3.82 22.92 -3.67
N TYR A 183 -3.90 24.23 -3.46
CA TYR A 183 -3.40 25.24 -4.40
C TYR A 183 -2.15 25.86 -3.81
N ILE A 184 -1.01 25.56 -4.43
CA ILE A 184 0.30 26.06 -3.99
C ILE A 184 0.77 27.08 -5.01
N LYS A 185 0.65 28.36 -4.65
CA LYS A 185 1.17 29.49 -5.45
C LYS A 185 2.62 29.77 -5.07
N TYR A 186 3.51 29.73 -6.05
CA TYR A 186 4.94 30.00 -5.85
C TYR A 186 5.59 30.32 -7.19
N ASP A 187 6.65 31.16 -7.20
CA ASP A 187 7.47 31.43 -8.37
C ASP A 187 8.50 30.29 -8.52
N PHE A 188 8.03 29.19 -9.09
CA PHE A 188 8.86 28.03 -9.36
C PHE A 188 9.85 28.31 -10.47
N LYS A 189 11.01 27.67 -10.40
CA LYS A 189 11.95 27.61 -11.52
C LYS A 189 11.94 26.18 -12.09
N LYS A 190 12.24 26.06 -13.37
CA LYS A 190 12.43 24.75 -14.02
C LYS A 190 13.42 23.91 -13.23
N GLY A 191 13.04 22.67 -12.94
CA GLY A 191 13.83 21.75 -12.13
C GLY A 191 13.60 21.82 -10.62
N ASP A 192 12.82 22.80 -10.10
CA ASP A 192 12.41 22.84 -8.72
C ASP A 192 11.63 21.54 -8.37
N LYS A 193 11.82 21.05 -7.14
CA LYS A 193 11.14 19.87 -6.63
C LYS A 193 10.28 20.27 -5.44
N ILE A 194 9.05 19.79 -5.42
CA ILE A 194 8.18 19.87 -4.26
C ILE A 194 7.99 18.49 -3.68
N LYS A 195 8.14 18.38 -2.36
CA LYS A 195 7.88 17.15 -1.60
C LYS A 195 7.01 17.50 -0.43
N GLY A 196 6.06 16.65 -0.13
CA GLY A 196 5.16 16.88 0.98
C GLY A 196 4.36 15.66 1.33
N TYR A 197 3.44 15.88 2.27
CA TYR A 197 2.43 14.90 2.62
C TYR A 197 1.10 15.57 2.86
N PHE A 198 0.05 14.88 2.49
CA PHE A 198 -1.30 15.09 2.96
C PHE A 198 -1.51 14.16 4.16
N SER A 199 -2.15 14.64 5.22
CA SER A 199 -2.53 13.84 6.38
C SER A 199 -3.96 14.16 6.73
N ASP A 200 -4.81 13.12 6.78
CA ASP A 200 -6.17 13.15 7.28
C ASP A 200 -6.21 12.29 8.54
N PHE A 201 -5.87 12.93 9.66
CA PHE A 201 -5.80 12.31 10.98
C PHE A 201 -7.15 12.44 11.67
N ALA A 202 -7.69 11.36 12.20
CA ALA A 202 -8.98 11.35 12.88
C ALA A 202 -8.93 10.62 14.22
N LEU A 203 -9.74 11.12 15.17
CA LEU A 203 -10.11 10.37 16.37
C LEU A 203 -11.43 9.65 16.08
N LEU A 204 -11.44 8.35 16.37
CA LEU A 204 -12.56 7.46 16.10
C LEU A 204 -13.08 6.87 17.40
N LYS A 205 -14.38 6.57 17.47
CA LYS A 205 -14.95 5.77 18.57
C LYS A 205 -14.34 4.38 18.55
N ASN A 206 -13.96 3.87 19.71
CA ASN A 206 -13.58 2.48 19.82
C ASN A 206 -14.84 1.62 20.05
N PRO A 207 -15.21 0.72 19.10
CA PRO A 207 -16.39 -0.12 19.26
C PRO A 207 -16.27 -1.15 20.40
N LYS A 208 -15.04 -1.41 20.87
CA LYS A 208 -14.76 -2.39 21.94
C LYS A 208 -14.67 -1.76 23.32
N SER A 209 -14.58 -0.44 23.44
CA SER A 209 -14.42 0.25 24.73
C SER A 209 -14.97 1.66 24.64
N LYS A 210 -15.83 2.06 25.60
CA LYS A 210 -16.36 3.43 25.68
C LYS A 210 -15.33 4.44 26.18
N ASP A 211 -14.32 3.97 26.90
CA ASP A 211 -13.34 4.82 27.59
C ASP A 211 -12.03 5.01 26.79
N SER A 212 -11.97 4.50 25.57
CA SER A 212 -10.80 4.62 24.70
C SER A 212 -11.17 5.08 23.29
N LEU A 213 -10.22 5.75 22.64
CA LEU A 213 -10.34 6.22 21.27
C LEU A 213 -9.37 5.45 20.36
N LEU A 214 -9.75 5.29 19.12
CA LEU A 214 -8.85 4.82 18.07
C LEU A 214 -8.36 6.00 17.26
N VAL A 215 -7.18 5.85 16.68
CA VAL A 215 -6.57 6.81 15.77
C VAL A 215 -6.67 6.27 14.35
N GLY A 216 -7.24 7.04 13.45
CA GLY A 216 -7.20 6.80 12.02
C GLY A 216 -6.25 7.78 11.35
N ASP A 217 -5.48 7.32 10.37
CA ASP A 217 -4.59 8.15 9.58
C ASP A 217 -4.58 7.73 8.11
N ASN A 218 -4.94 8.66 7.23
CA ASN A 218 -4.83 8.53 5.78
C ASN A 218 -3.73 9.46 5.27
N THR A 219 -2.49 9.16 5.59
CA THR A 219 -1.35 9.92 5.06
C THR A 219 -1.03 9.52 3.63
N ILE A 220 -0.74 10.51 2.77
CA ILE A 220 -0.30 10.36 1.38
C ILE A 220 0.93 11.25 1.18
N TYR A 221 2.07 10.65 0.86
CA TYR A 221 3.26 11.39 0.45
C TYR A 221 3.20 11.71 -1.05
N PHE A 222 3.65 12.89 -1.42
CA PHE A 222 3.75 13.30 -2.82
C PHE A 222 5.10 13.93 -3.13
N ARG A 223 5.50 13.81 -4.39
CA ARG A 223 6.74 14.38 -4.90
C ARG A 223 6.57 14.75 -6.36
N GLU A 224 6.71 16.04 -6.65
CA GLU A 224 6.61 16.57 -7.99
C GLU A 224 7.88 17.33 -8.39
N LYS A 225 8.19 17.34 -9.68
CA LYS A 225 9.27 18.12 -10.28
C LYS A 225 8.64 19.09 -11.28
N ILE A 226 9.02 20.36 -11.22
CA ILE A 226 8.59 21.38 -12.18
C ILE A 226 9.46 21.26 -13.44
N GLU A 227 8.82 21.14 -14.58
CA GLU A 227 9.44 20.93 -15.91
C GLU A 227 9.61 22.24 -16.65
#